data_8cd94250215d84d34ec6cee148746b1a
#
_entry.id   8cd94250215d84d34ec6cee148746b1a
#
_cell.length_a   1.000
_cell.length_b   1.000
_cell.length_c   1.000
_cell.angle_alpha   90.00
_cell.angle_beta   90.00
_cell.angle_gamma   90.00
#
_symmetry.space_group_name_H-M   'P 1'
#
loop_
_entity.id
_entity.type
_entity.pdbx_description
1 polymer ?
#
loop_
_entity_poly.entity_id
_entity_poly.type
_entity_poly.pdbx_seq_one_letter_code
_entity_poly.pdbx_strand_id
1 'polypeptide(L)'
;LYNKTEGGISVIGVNTLGVLYVVENGDSINSINDLSGKTVYSSGQGAVPEYVMDYVLEKNNVTDVDIEYMSEHAEVATAMADGTADIALLPEPNVTAVTMKNPDLRIALDMTEEWNKVSDSDLAMGCVIVRNDFLNEHEGVVKTFIKEYAESIDYVNNNVPDAAQLVEKYEIMASAAAAEK
;
A
#
# COMPACT_ATOMS: atom_id res chain seq x y z
N LEU A 1 12.89 -3.78 12.17
CA LEU A 1 12.67 -4.92 13.09
C LEU A 1 13.86 -5.89 13.06
N TYR A 2 14.28 -6.36 11.90
CA TYR A 2 15.41 -7.31 11.73
C TYR A 2 16.68 -6.85 12.49
N ASN A 3 17.10 -5.61 12.26
CA ASN A 3 18.28 -5.05 12.95
C ASN A 3 18.11 -4.92 14.47
N LYS A 4 16.86 -4.66 14.94
CA LYS A 4 16.55 -4.54 16.38
C LYS A 4 16.48 -5.90 17.08
N THR A 5 16.31 -6.97 16.33
CA THR A 5 16.26 -8.35 16.85
C THR A 5 17.57 -9.11 16.57
N GLU A 6 18.62 -8.41 16.10
CA GLU A 6 19.91 -9.00 15.75
C GLU A 6 19.77 -10.20 14.79
N GLY A 7 18.83 -10.11 13.84
CA GLY A 7 18.53 -11.20 12.91
C GLY A 7 17.63 -12.30 13.48
N GLY A 8 16.98 -12.06 14.61
CA GLY A 8 16.10 -13.04 15.29
C GLY A 8 14.78 -13.35 14.61
N ILE A 9 14.57 -12.89 13.35
CA ILE A 9 13.36 -13.12 12.55
C ILE A 9 13.70 -13.57 11.12
N SER A 10 12.79 -14.33 10.52
CA SER A 10 12.82 -14.68 9.10
C SER A 10 11.53 -14.26 8.40
N VAL A 11 11.63 -13.83 7.15
CA VAL A 11 10.48 -13.63 6.27
C VAL A 11 10.06 -14.97 5.71
N ILE A 12 8.78 -15.31 5.82
CA ILE A 12 8.21 -16.57 5.32
C ILE A 12 7.22 -16.38 4.18
N GLY A 13 6.89 -15.15 3.85
CA GLY A 13 6.06 -14.82 2.68
C GLY A 13 5.95 -13.32 2.49
N VAL A 14 5.78 -12.89 1.25
CA VAL A 14 5.30 -11.56 0.90
C VAL A 14 3.80 -11.67 0.65
N ASN A 15 3.00 -10.84 1.30
CA ASN A 15 1.55 -10.94 1.25
C ASN A 15 0.86 -9.75 0.58
N THR A 16 1.61 -8.68 0.32
CA THR A 16 1.07 -7.49 -0.34
C THR A 16 2.11 -6.96 -1.31
N LEU A 17 1.73 -6.87 -2.57
CA LEU A 17 2.51 -6.26 -3.64
C LEU A 17 1.74 -5.06 -4.18
N GLY A 18 2.41 -3.92 -4.33
CA GLY A 18 1.81 -2.70 -4.84
C GLY A 18 0.75 -2.13 -3.91
N VAL A 19 -0.29 -1.54 -4.26
CA VAL A 19 -1.40 -0.91 -3.51
C VAL A 19 -1.19 0.56 -3.15
N LEU A 20 -0.19 1.22 -3.68
CA LEU A 20 0.10 2.63 -3.40
C LEU A 20 -0.12 3.47 -4.66
N TYR A 21 -0.82 4.58 -4.53
CA TYR A 21 -1.24 5.42 -5.66
C TYR A 21 -1.09 6.90 -5.35
N VAL A 22 -0.74 7.69 -6.36
CA VAL A 22 -0.93 9.14 -6.31
C VAL A 22 -2.34 9.45 -6.81
N VAL A 23 -3.13 10.09 -5.96
CA VAL A 23 -4.49 10.57 -6.24
C VAL A 23 -4.45 12.08 -6.41
N GLU A 24 -5.16 12.61 -7.38
CA GLU A 24 -5.20 14.03 -7.72
C GLU A 24 -6.64 14.53 -7.85
N ASN A 25 -6.86 15.76 -7.37
CA ASN A 25 -8.02 16.59 -7.69
C ASN A 25 -7.65 17.50 -8.88
N GLY A 26 -7.85 16.99 -10.10
CA GLY A 26 -7.42 17.67 -11.33
C GLY A 26 -6.91 16.70 -12.40
N ASP A 27 -6.10 17.22 -13.33
CA ASP A 27 -5.56 16.47 -14.48
C ASP A 27 -4.10 16.85 -14.81
N SER A 28 -3.37 17.39 -13.84
CA SER A 28 -2.02 17.95 -14.06
C SER A 28 -0.90 16.91 -13.94
N ILE A 29 -1.13 15.79 -13.24
CA ILE A 29 -0.14 14.75 -12.99
C ILE A 29 -0.34 13.57 -13.96
N ASN A 30 0.57 13.40 -14.91
CA ASN A 30 0.56 12.31 -15.89
C ASN A 30 1.85 11.49 -15.87
N SER A 31 2.84 11.95 -15.12
CA SER A 31 4.13 11.26 -14.88
C SER A 31 4.70 11.68 -13.54
N ILE A 32 5.67 10.92 -13.03
CA ILE A 32 6.36 11.26 -11.78
C ILE A 32 7.04 12.64 -11.85
N ASN A 33 7.45 13.09 -13.03
CA ASN A 33 8.10 14.38 -13.23
C ASN A 33 7.15 15.57 -13.04
N ASP A 34 5.84 15.37 -13.19
CA ASP A 34 4.83 16.41 -13.01
C ASP A 34 4.61 16.76 -11.53
N LEU A 35 5.18 15.96 -10.62
CA LEU A 35 5.21 16.25 -9.18
C LEU A 35 6.22 17.34 -8.81
N SER A 36 7.16 17.71 -9.71
CA SER A 36 8.13 18.78 -9.50
C SER A 36 7.44 20.10 -9.09
N GLY A 37 7.88 20.68 -7.96
CA GLY A 37 7.31 21.90 -7.39
C GLY A 37 5.90 21.76 -6.79
N LYS A 38 5.39 20.54 -6.62
CA LYS A 38 4.09 20.26 -6.02
C LYS A 38 4.21 19.86 -4.56
N THR A 39 3.11 20.06 -3.82
CA THR A 39 2.92 19.49 -2.49
C THR A 39 2.14 18.19 -2.61
N VAL A 40 2.63 17.12 -2.03
CA VAL A 40 1.98 15.80 -1.96
C VAL A 40 1.70 15.46 -0.51
N TYR A 41 0.44 15.25 -0.18
CA TYR A 41 0.03 14.84 1.15
C TYR A 41 0.17 13.33 1.31
N SER A 42 0.75 12.87 2.40
CA SER A 42 0.98 11.46 2.67
C SER A 42 0.81 11.12 4.16
N SER A 43 0.90 9.86 4.48
CA SER A 43 1.08 9.37 5.85
C SER A 43 2.09 8.25 5.85
N GLY A 44 2.48 7.77 7.04
CA GLY A 44 3.46 6.70 7.15
C GLY A 44 4.90 7.17 6.99
N GLN A 45 5.22 8.34 7.54
CA GLN A 45 6.60 8.79 7.69
C GLN A 45 7.44 7.74 8.44
N GLY A 46 8.61 7.39 7.92
CA GLY A 46 9.46 6.30 8.42
C GLY A 46 8.97 4.90 8.03
N ALA A 47 8.01 4.79 7.10
CA ALA A 47 7.44 3.54 6.62
C ALA A 47 7.48 3.43 5.08
N VAL A 48 6.92 2.36 4.54
CA VAL A 48 7.00 2.04 3.11
C VAL A 48 6.55 3.16 2.17
N PRO A 49 5.45 3.91 2.44
CA PRO A 49 5.04 5.00 1.53
C PRO A 49 6.14 6.05 1.29
N GLU A 50 6.82 6.48 2.35
CA GLU A 50 7.93 7.44 2.24
C GLU A 50 9.07 6.86 1.39
N TYR A 51 9.56 5.67 1.73
CA TYR A 51 10.69 5.06 1.02
C TYR A 51 10.41 4.78 -0.45
N VAL A 52 9.17 4.42 -0.79
CA VAL A 52 8.76 4.19 -2.19
C VAL A 52 8.76 5.51 -2.96
N MET A 53 8.15 6.55 -2.40
CA MET A 53 8.09 7.86 -3.02
C MET A 53 9.50 8.43 -3.20
N ASP A 54 10.32 8.44 -2.16
CA ASP A 54 11.70 8.94 -2.20
C ASP A 54 12.53 8.22 -3.25
N TYR A 55 12.44 6.88 -3.30
CA TYR A 55 13.18 6.09 -4.27
C TYR A 55 12.77 6.39 -5.71
N VAL A 56 11.46 6.45 -5.99
CA VAL A 56 10.97 6.71 -7.33
C VAL A 56 11.30 8.14 -7.77
N LEU A 57 11.17 9.13 -6.88
CA LEU A 57 11.56 10.51 -7.15
C LEU A 57 13.07 10.63 -7.43
N GLU A 58 13.92 10.02 -6.60
CA GLU A 58 15.38 10.01 -6.77
C GLU A 58 15.77 9.43 -8.13
N LYS A 59 15.19 8.28 -8.50
CA LYS A 59 15.50 7.60 -9.78
C LYS A 59 15.08 8.41 -11.01
N ASN A 60 14.08 9.26 -10.87
CA ASN A 60 13.62 10.17 -11.92
C ASN A 60 14.29 11.57 -11.85
N ASN A 61 15.21 11.80 -10.91
CA ASN A 61 15.87 13.08 -10.66
C ASN A 61 14.88 14.22 -10.32
N VAL A 62 13.77 13.91 -9.68
CA VAL A 62 12.79 14.89 -9.17
C VAL A 62 13.14 15.17 -7.71
N THR A 63 13.55 16.40 -7.39
CA THR A 63 14.15 16.75 -6.08
C THR A 63 13.43 17.87 -5.34
N ASP A 64 12.38 18.43 -5.92
CA ASP A 64 11.68 19.62 -5.45
C ASP A 64 10.19 19.36 -5.15
N VAL A 65 9.87 18.13 -4.75
CA VAL A 65 8.53 17.77 -4.24
C VAL A 65 8.48 18.04 -2.75
N ASP A 66 7.46 18.75 -2.31
CA ASP A 66 7.18 18.95 -0.89
C ASP A 66 6.23 17.86 -0.40
N ILE A 67 6.67 17.01 0.56
CA ILE A 67 5.83 15.94 1.10
C ILE A 67 5.37 16.32 2.50
N GLU A 68 4.08 16.60 2.63
CA GLU A 68 3.44 16.90 3.91
C GLU A 68 2.83 15.63 4.53
N TYR A 69 3.34 15.26 5.72
CA TYR A 69 2.90 14.07 6.43
C TYR A 69 1.79 14.35 7.43
N MET A 70 0.69 13.62 7.30
CA MET A 70 -0.39 13.52 8.28
C MET A 70 -0.25 12.26 9.13
N SER A 71 -0.97 12.19 10.25
CA SER A 71 -0.81 11.09 11.22
C SER A 71 -1.27 9.74 10.67
N GLU A 72 -2.37 9.73 9.89
CA GLU A 72 -2.99 8.50 9.40
C GLU A 72 -3.51 8.65 7.96
N HIS A 73 -3.63 7.54 7.23
CA HIS A 73 -4.19 7.50 5.89
C HIS A 73 -5.62 8.06 5.81
N ALA A 74 -6.43 7.84 6.85
CA ALA A 74 -7.80 8.35 6.92
C ALA A 74 -7.86 9.89 6.98
N GLU A 75 -6.87 10.54 7.59
CA GLU A 75 -6.75 11.99 7.65
C GLU A 75 -6.44 12.55 6.25
N VAL A 76 -5.47 11.95 5.55
CA VAL A 76 -5.14 12.29 4.16
C VAL A 76 -6.33 12.11 3.24
N ALA A 77 -7.03 10.97 3.35
CA ALA A 77 -8.24 10.70 2.57
C ALA A 77 -9.37 11.71 2.83
N THR A 78 -9.49 12.20 4.08
CA THR A 78 -10.47 13.23 4.42
C THR A 78 -10.08 14.56 3.79
N ALA A 79 -8.82 14.97 3.87
CA ALA A 79 -8.30 16.19 3.25
C ALA A 79 -8.51 16.21 1.72
N MET A 80 -8.33 15.06 1.05
CA MET A 80 -8.64 14.91 -0.37
C MET A 80 -10.15 15.02 -0.65
N ALA A 81 -10.98 14.40 0.19
CA ALA A 81 -12.43 14.38 0.00
C ALA A 81 -13.07 15.77 0.18
N ASP A 82 -12.55 16.61 1.07
CA ASP A 82 -13.06 17.96 1.36
C ASP A 82 -12.35 19.08 0.56
N GLY A 83 -11.34 18.71 -0.25
CA GLY A 83 -10.62 19.63 -1.14
C GLY A 83 -9.58 20.50 -0.43
N THR A 84 -9.13 20.12 0.77
CA THR A 84 -8.02 20.80 1.46
C THR A 84 -6.65 20.30 1.01
N ALA A 85 -6.61 19.15 0.32
CA ALA A 85 -5.45 18.59 -0.36
C ALA A 85 -5.79 18.29 -1.82
N ASP A 86 -4.91 18.64 -2.75
CA ASP A 86 -5.11 18.44 -4.19
C ASP A 86 -4.38 17.19 -4.70
N ILE A 87 -3.26 16.81 -4.09
CA ILE A 87 -2.45 15.64 -4.49
C ILE A 87 -2.09 14.85 -3.24
N ALA A 88 -2.35 13.54 -3.25
CA ALA A 88 -2.01 12.69 -2.13
C ALA A 88 -1.42 11.35 -2.57
N LEU A 89 -0.54 10.79 -1.74
CA LEU A 89 -0.08 9.41 -1.81
C LEU A 89 -0.88 8.57 -0.83
N LEU A 90 -1.70 7.67 -1.35
CA LEU A 90 -2.61 6.84 -0.57
C LEU A 90 -2.50 5.36 -0.95
N PRO A 91 -2.61 4.45 0.02
CA PRO A 91 -2.78 3.02 -0.24
C PRO A 91 -4.25 2.64 -0.43
N GLU A 92 -4.51 1.50 -1.08
CA GLU A 92 -5.79 0.83 -0.91
C GLU A 92 -5.95 0.35 0.55
N PRO A 93 -7.18 0.36 1.10
CA PRO A 93 -8.47 0.69 0.47
C PRO A 93 -8.85 2.19 0.53
N ASN A 94 -7.94 3.08 0.93
CA ASN A 94 -8.25 4.51 1.10
C ASN A 94 -8.50 5.19 -0.25
N VAL A 95 -7.81 4.76 -1.32
CA VAL A 95 -8.02 5.28 -2.68
C VAL A 95 -9.43 5.01 -3.14
N THR A 96 -9.89 3.76 -3.05
CA THR A 96 -11.28 3.40 -3.38
C THR A 96 -12.28 4.19 -2.52
N ALA A 97 -12.04 4.30 -1.22
CA ALA A 97 -12.95 5.01 -0.32
C ALA A 97 -13.06 6.51 -0.65
N VAL A 98 -11.96 7.19 -0.99
CA VAL A 98 -11.97 8.63 -1.27
C VAL A 98 -12.54 8.93 -2.66
N THR A 99 -12.23 8.14 -3.68
CA THR A 99 -12.77 8.32 -5.04
C THR A 99 -14.26 7.99 -5.12
N MET A 100 -14.76 7.11 -4.26
CA MET A 100 -16.22 6.90 -4.12
C MET A 100 -16.93 8.10 -3.48
N LYS A 101 -16.28 8.84 -2.58
CA LYS A 101 -16.85 10.03 -1.92
C LYS A 101 -16.78 11.27 -2.81
N ASN A 102 -15.70 11.42 -3.54
CA ASN A 102 -15.46 12.54 -4.43
C ASN A 102 -15.10 12.03 -5.83
N PRO A 103 -16.08 12.01 -6.77
CA PRO A 103 -15.87 11.55 -8.15
C PRO A 103 -14.93 12.41 -8.99
N ASP A 104 -14.59 13.63 -8.55
CA ASP A 104 -13.64 14.51 -9.24
C ASP A 104 -12.19 14.10 -9.01
N LEU A 105 -11.96 13.23 -8.02
CA LEU A 105 -10.64 12.66 -7.77
C LEU A 105 -10.33 11.52 -8.76
N ARG A 106 -9.08 11.49 -9.22
CA ARG A 106 -8.58 10.41 -10.06
C ARG A 106 -7.31 9.78 -9.51
N ILE A 107 -7.07 8.54 -9.85
CA ILE A 107 -5.75 7.93 -9.72
C ILE A 107 -4.88 8.52 -10.83
N ALA A 108 -3.89 9.31 -10.44
CA ALA A 108 -2.95 9.95 -11.35
C ALA A 108 -1.78 9.03 -11.71
N LEU A 109 -1.19 8.36 -10.69
CA LEU A 109 -0.08 7.42 -10.88
C LEU A 109 -0.32 6.16 -10.06
N ASP A 110 -0.03 5.00 -10.65
CA ASP A 110 0.17 3.73 -9.96
C ASP A 110 1.65 3.62 -9.57
N MET A 111 1.95 3.61 -8.27
CA MET A 111 3.33 3.56 -7.80
C MET A 111 4.01 2.22 -8.06
N THR A 112 3.24 1.16 -8.31
CA THR A 112 3.80 -0.13 -8.78
C THR A 112 4.33 -0.01 -10.21
N GLU A 113 3.58 0.66 -11.08
CA GLU A 113 4.03 0.93 -12.44
C GLU A 113 5.25 1.85 -12.46
N GLU A 114 5.24 2.91 -11.64
CA GLU A 114 6.39 3.83 -11.53
C GLU A 114 7.62 3.14 -10.94
N TRP A 115 7.44 2.27 -9.95
CA TRP A 115 8.50 1.43 -9.38
C TRP A 115 9.12 0.51 -10.43
N ASN A 116 8.30 -0.19 -11.22
CA ASN A 116 8.75 -1.14 -12.24
C ASN A 116 9.54 -0.46 -13.38
N LYS A 117 9.37 0.85 -13.59
CA LYS A 117 10.18 1.60 -14.56
C LYS A 117 11.62 1.83 -14.10
N VAL A 118 11.88 1.78 -12.79
CA VAL A 118 13.15 2.17 -12.17
C VAL A 118 13.80 1.08 -11.31
N SER A 119 13.15 -0.07 -11.17
CA SER A 119 13.60 -1.20 -10.35
C SER A 119 13.32 -2.53 -11.06
N ASP A 120 14.24 -3.48 -10.91
CA ASP A 120 14.07 -4.87 -11.40
C ASP A 120 13.39 -5.78 -10.39
N SER A 121 12.95 -5.25 -9.23
CA SER A 121 12.28 -6.01 -8.17
C SER A 121 10.82 -5.60 -8.02
N ASP A 122 9.97 -6.54 -7.60
CA ASP A 122 8.59 -6.24 -7.23
C ASP A 122 8.52 -5.24 -6.07
N LEU A 123 7.50 -4.40 -6.07
CA LEU A 123 7.18 -3.50 -4.97
C LEU A 123 6.52 -4.27 -3.82
N ALA A 124 7.33 -4.81 -2.91
CA ALA A 124 6.84 -5.50 -1.73
C ALA A 124 6.40 -4.49 -0.65
N MET A 125 5.12 -4.51 -0.29
CA MET A 125 4.52 -3.62 0.70
C MET A 125 4.31 -4.27 2.07
N GLY A 126 4.03 -5.57 2.10
CA GLY A 126 3.79 -6.33 3.32
C GLY A 126 4.40 -7.72 3.30
N CYS A 127 4.78 -8.21 4.47
CA CYS A 127 5.33 -9.56 4.61
C CYS A 127 4.88 -10.23 5.90
N VAL A 128 4.87 -11.56 5.87
CA VAL A 128 4.70 -12.40 7.06
C VAL A 128 6.08 -12.76 7.59
N ILE A 129 6.30 -12.54 8.88
CA ILE A 129 7.56 -12.85 9.55
C ILE A 129 7.34 -13.90 10.65
N VAL A 130 8.38 -14.66 10.95
CA VAL A 130 8.41 -15.61 12.08
C VAL A 130 9.67 -15.36 12.91
N ARG A 131 9.58 -15.55 14.22
CA ARG A 131 10.76 -15.56 15.08
C ARG A 131 11.58 -16.84 14.83
N ASN A 132 12.89 -16.70 14.77
CA ASN A 132 13.77 -17.83 14.44
C ASN A 132 13.78 -18.93 15.51
N ASP A 133 13.63 -18.58 16.79
CA ASP A 133 13.47 -19.56 17.87
C ASP A 133 12.22 -20.43 17.66
N PHE A 134 11.06 -19.79 17.38
CA PHE A 134 9.82 -20.51 17.09
C PHE A 134 9.92 -21.34 15.81
N LEU A 135 10.54 -20.80 14.75
CA LEU A 135 10.76 -21.54 13.51
C LEU A 135 11.56 -22.82 13.74
N ASN A 136 12.65 -22.74 14.52
CA ASN A 136 13.53 -23.86 14.80
C ASN A 136 12.85 -24.92 15.67
N GLU A 137 12.03 -24.52 16.64
CA GLU A 137 11.33 -25.43 17.54
C GLU A 137 10.06 -26.05 16.92
N HIS A 138 9.43 -25.33 15.95
CA HIS A 138 8.11 -25.65 15.43
C HIS A 138 8.06 -25.62 13.88
N GLU A 139 9.11 -26.09 13.21
CA GLU A 139 9.21 -26.06 11.74
C GLU A 139 7.99 -26.67 11.04
N GLY A 140 7.45 -27.78 11.56
CA GLY A 140 6.26 -28.43 11.02
C GLY A 140 5.01 -27.55 11.07
N VAL A 141 4.84 -26.77 12.15
CA VAL A 141 3.73 -25.84 12.31
C VAL A 141 3.85 -24.69 11.31
N VAL A 142 5.06 -24.14 11.14
CA VAL A 142 5.31 -23.06 10.18
C VAL A 142 5.07 -23.52 8.74
N LYS A 143 5.49 -24.74 8.37
CA LYS A 143 5.19 -25.32 7.04
C LYS A 143 3.69 -25.48 6.80
N THR A 144 2.95 -25.95 7.80
CA THR A 144 1.48 -26.08 7.72
C THR A 144 0.84 -24.70 7.55
N PHE A 145 1.27 -23.72 8.35
CA PHE A 145 0.78 -22.33 8.23
C PHE A 145 0.99 -21.77 6.83
N ILE A 146 2.20 -21.89 6.26
CA ILE A 146 2.51 -21.38 4.91
C ILE A 146 1.58 -22.02 3.86
N LYS A 147 1.34 -23.32 3.97
CA LYS A 147 0.45 -24.04 3.05
C LYS A 147 -0.99 -23.53 3.15
N GLU A 148 -1.55 -23.47 4.36
CA GLU A 148 -2.92 -22.99 4.58
C GLU A 148 -3.08 -21.50 4.21
N TYR A 149 -2.03 -20.70 4.42
CA TYR A 149 -2.00 -19.30 4.05
C TYR A 149 -2.04 -19.13 2.52
N ALA A 150 -1.28 -19.93 1.77
CA ALA A 150 -1.33 -19.94 0.30
C ALA A 150 -2.73 -20.37 -0.20
N GLU A 151 -3.33 -21.41 0.39
CA GLU A 151 -4.70 -21.84 0.07
C GLU A 151 -5.73 -20.74 0.35
N SER A 152 -5.54 -19.95 1.42
CA SER A 152 -6.39 -18.80 1.74
C SER A 152 -6.27 -17.68 0.71
N ILE A 153 -5.05 -17.38 0.24
CA ILE A 153 -4.82 -16.41 -0.84
C ILE A 153 -5.48 -16.87 -2.13
N ASP A 154 -5.30 -18.15 -2.50
CA ASP A 154 -5.93 -18.73 -3.69
C ASP A 154 -7.46 -18.66 -3.59
N TYR A 155 -8.03 -18.91 -2.41
CA TYR A 155 -9.48 -18.78 -2.20
C TYR A 155 -9.95 -17.36 -2.44
N VAL A 156 -9.30 -16.36 -1.85
CA VAL A 156 -9.66 -14.94 -2.02
C VAL A 156 -9.62 -14.54 -3.50
N ASN A 157 -8.55 -14.89 -4.19
CA ASN A 157 -8.36 -14.52 -5.60
C ASN A 157 -9.34 -15.20 -6.56
N ASN A 158 -9.77 -16.41 -6.24
CA ASN A 158 -10.67 -17.17 -7.12
C ASN A 158 -12.16 -17.09 -6.73
N ASN A 159 -12.48 -16.52 -5.56
CA ASN A 159 -13.83 -16.42 -5.03
C ASN A 159 -14.11 -15.01 -4.47
N VAL A 160 -13.79 -13.98 -5.25
CA VAL A 160 -13.85 -12.57 -4.82
C VAL A 160 -15.19 -12.19 -4.16
N PRO A 161 -16.39 -12.51 -4.72
CA PRO A 161 -17.66 -12.14 -4.08
C PRO A 161 -17.86 -12.79 -2.70
N ASP A 162 -17.49 -14.08 -2.55
CA ASP A 162 -17.61 -14.79 -1.27
C ASP A 162 -16.58 -14.29 -0.27
N ALA A 163 -15.36 -14.01 -0.71
CA ALA A 163 -14.31 -13.42 0.11
C ALA A 163 -14.70 -12.03 0.61
N ALA A 164 -15.30 -11.19 -0.24
CA ALA A 164 -15.78 -9.87 0.12
C ALA A 164 -16.85 -9.92 1.23
N GLN A 165 -17.76 -10.93 1.20
CA GLN A 165 -18.73 -11.15 2.28
C GLN A 165 -18.03 -11.51 3.62
N LEU A 166 -16.93 -12.26 3.57
CA LEU A 166 -16.15 -12.57 4.77
C LEU A 166 -15.42 -11.33 5.29
N VAL A 167 -14.88 -10.50 4.41
CA VAL A 167 -14.21 -9.23 4.74
C VAL A 167 -15.18 -8.28 5.48
N GLU A 168 -16.42 -8.15 5.01
CA GLU A 168 -17.48 -7.38 5.70
C GLU A 168 -17.87 -8.05 7.01
N LYS A 169 -18.14 -9.36 7.00
CA LYS A 169 -18.56 -10.13 8.19
C LYS A 169 -17.57 -10.02 9.36
N TYR A 170 -16.27 -9.98 9.06
CA TYR A 170 -15.21 -9.85 10.06
C TYR A 170 -14.79 -8.40 10.30
N GLU A 171 -15.56 -7.42 9.79
CA GLU A 171 -15.34 -5.99 10.00
C GLU A 171 -13.94 -5.50 9.54
N ILE A 172 -13.35 -6.20 8.55
CA ILE A 172 -12.06 -5.80 7.95
C ILE A 172 -12.27 -4.56 7.07
N MET A 173 -13.40 -4.53 6.33
CA MET A 173 -13.87 -3.37 5.58
C MET A 173 -15.36 -3.12 5.87
N ALA A 174 -15.81 -1.89 5.61
CA ALA A 174 -17.16 -1.43 5.93
C ALA A 174 -18.26 -2.13 5.11
N SER A 175 -17.95 -2.67 3.93
CA SER A 175 -18.91 -3.37 3.07
C SER A 175 -18.24 -4.32 2.10
N ALA A 176 -18.94 -5.39 1.73
CA ALA A 176 -18.53 -6.33 0.69
C ALA A 176 -18.34 -5.63 -0.67
N ALA A 177 -19.24 -4.69 -1.01
CA ALA A 177 -19.15 -3.93 -2.26
C ALA A 177 -17.89 -3.06 -2.38
N ALA A 178 -17.31 -2.62 -1.26
CA ALA A 178 -16.02 -1.94 -1.26
C ALA A 178 -14.84 -2.93 -1.34
N ALA A 179 -15.01 -4.13 -0.79
CA ALA A 179 -13.99 -5.18 -0.81
C ALA A 179 -13.85 -5.88 -2.17
N GLU A 180 -14.88 -5.82 -3.04
CA GLU A 180 -14.87 -6.37 -4.40
C GLU A 180 -14.16 -5.49 -5.43
N LYS A 181 -13.92 -4.21 -5.10
CA LYS A 181 -13.28 -3.22 -5.99
C LYS A 181 -11.78 -3.23 -5.83
#